data_3ec5ea7baaae2f823dd79a6c857eb5fa
#
_entry.id   3ec5ea7baaae2f823dd79a6c857eb5fa
#
_cell.length_a   1.000
_cell.length_b   1.000
_cell.length_c   1.000
_cell.angle_alpha   90.00
_cell.angle_beta   90.00
_cell.angle_gamma   90.00
#
_symmetry.space_group_name_H-M   'P 1'
#
loop_
_entity.id
_entity.type
_entity.pdbx_description
1 polymer ?
#
loop_
_entity_poly.entity_id
_entity_poly.type
_entity_poly.pdbx_seq_one_letter_code
_entity_poly.pdbx_strand_id
1 'polypeptide(L)'
;MRTTRIAPVALGAVGLLGNICSAAAFDAKEIGSFHIGGEAVTLQGLPVKELVYTAGGPPTKMDPNGDFHTGQMYVQYIKLTKPKARYPLLLWHGGGLTGVTWETKPDGQPGWQMYFLNAGHDVYVSDAVERGRASWSRYPEVYTGEPVFRTKKEAWEAFRIGPDGSYATDPSQRKAHSGQRFPLTAFDVFAMQSVPRWVSNDAKTQAAYNALVAKVCPCVIVVHSQGGNFGFNAALAAPDKVKALVAVEPSGAPPETANLAAVKDVPQLIVWGDFVAQSELWTKLSKASTNYHKALAAMGGKVDWISLPDKGLTGNGHMLMMDTNSDQVAELIQKWMTDRGLMQ
;
A
#
# COMPACT_ATOMS: atom_id res chain seq x y z
N MET A 1 -16.52 51.09 56.63
CA MET A 1 -16.04 50.84 55.30
C MET A 1 -14.82 49.93 55.38
N ARG A 2 -14.99 48.64 55.01
CA ARG A 2 -13.88 47.65 54.96
C ARG A 2 -13.56 47.42 53.49
N THR A 3 -12.38 47.78 53.08
CA THR A 3 -11.86 47.56 51.73
C THR A 3 -11.20 46.17 51.64
N THR A 4 -11.80 45.28 50.89
CA THR A 4 -11.26 43.95 50.59
C THR A 4 -10.30 44.06 49.42
N ARG A 5 -9.03 43.74 49.63
CA ARG A 5 -8.00 43.64 48.55
C ARG A 5 -8.08 42.25 47.94
N ILE A 6 -8.28 42.18 46.65
CA ILE A 6 -8.20 40.94 45.84
C ILE A 6 -6.75 40.82 45.36
N ALA A 7 -6.10 39.68 45.69
CA ALA A 7 -4.79 39.37 45.18
C ALA A 7 -4.88 38.78 43.79
N PRO A 8 -3.93 39.05 42.86
CA PRO A 8 -3.96 38.43 41.53
C PRO A 8 -3.44 37.01 41.59
N VAL A 9 -4.24 36.08 40.99
CA VAL A 9 -3.85 34.70 40.73
C VAL A 9 -2.95 34.71 39.51
N ALA A 10 -1.70 34.30 39.67
CA ALA A 10 -0.79 34.08 38.56
C ALA A 10 -1.16 32.75 37.84
N LEU A 11 -1.66 32.84 36.60
CA LEU A 11 -1.79 31.69 35.72
C LEU A 11 -0.38 31.28 35.24
N GLY A 12 0.12 30.17 35.77
CA GLY A 12 1.31 29.52 35.24
C GLY A 12 1.01 28.90 33.87
N ALA A 13 1.57 29.44 32.82
CA ALA A 13 1.56 28.82 31.52
C ALA A 13 2.45 27.55 31.54
N VAL A 14 1.86 26.37 31.61
CA VAL A 14 2.57 25.11 31.36
C VAL A 14 2.81 25.03 29.86
N GLY A 15 4.02 25.37 29.43
CA GLY A 15 4.46 25.16 28.06
C GLY A 15 4.58 23.66 27.79
N LEU A 16 3.62 23.10 27.04
CA LEU A 16 3.82 21.83 26.36
C LEU A 16 4.92 22.06 25.30
N LEU A 17 6.15 21.74 25.64
CA LEU A 17 7.21 21.48 24.66
C LEU A 17 6.87 20.15 23.99
N GLY A 18 6.03 20.22 22.97
CA GLY A 18 5.87 19.12 22.02
C GLY A 18 7.25 18.87 21.41
N ASN A 19 7.80 17.67 21.57
CA ASN A 19 8.92 17.20 20.78
C ASN A 19 8.48 17.26 19.30
N ILE A 20 8.82 18.35 18.62
CA ILE A 20 8.80 18.41 17.16
C ILE A 20 9.92 17.47 16.76
N CYS A 21 9.57 16.22 16.45
CA CYS A 21 10.46 15.30 15.77
C CYS A 21 10.83 16.02 14.45
N SER A 22 12.05 16.55 14.39
CA SER A 22 12.57 17.16 13.17
C SER A 22 12.68 16.03 12.15
N ALA A 23 11.65 15.87 11.32
CA ALA A 23 11.75 15.02 10.15
C ALA A 23 12.94 15.56 9.33
N ALA A 24 13.93 14.72 9.06
CA ALA A 24 15.03 15.09 8.18
C ALA A 24 14.41 15.58 6.86
N ALA A 25 14.73 16.84 6.50
CA ALA A 25 14.17 17.44 5.30
C ALA A 25 14.86 16.82 4.08
N PHE A 26 14.10 16.19 3.19
CA PHE A 26 14.60 15.83 1.86
C PHE A 26 14.43 17.03 0.93
N ASP A 27 15.35 17.16 -0.04
CA ASP A 27 15.32 18.22 -1.06
C ASP A 27 14.62 17.70 -2.31
N ALA A 28 13.34 18.06 -2.47
CA ALA A 28 12.54 17.66 -3.63
C ALA A 28 12.83 18.54 -4.83
N LYS A 29 13.24 17.92 -5.93
CA LYS A 29 13.40 18.57 -7.25
C LYS A 29 12.04 18.71 -7.94
N GLU A 30 11.18 17.68 -7.84
CA GLU A 30 9.93 17.60 -8.58
C GLU A 30 8.89 16.80 -7.78
N ILE A 31 7.68 17.32 -7.70
CA ILE A 31 6.50 16.61 -7.20
C ILE A 31 5.47 16.65 -8.30
N GLY A 32 4.94 15.50 -8.70
CA GLY A 32 3.97 15.42 -9.77
C GLY A 32 3.15 14.15 -9.75
N SER A 33 2.28 14.03 -10.75
CA SER A 33 1.44 12.85 -10.92
C SER A 33 1.03 12.65 -12.36
N PHE A 34 0.59 11.43 -12.68
CA PHE A 34 0.01 11.10 -13.98
C PHE A 34 -0.93 9.91 -13.86
N HIS A 35 -1.83 9.77 -14.84
CA HIS A 35 -2.57 8.53 -15.06
C HIS A 35 -1.88 7.72 -16.15
N ILE A 36 -2.00 6.39 -16.08
CA ILE A 36 -1.39 5.47 -17.04
C ILE A 36 -2.21 4.21 -17.21
N GLY A 37 -2.11 3.59 -18.37
CA GLY A 37 -2.92 2.43 -18.74
C GLY A 37 -4.36 2.82 -19.10
N GLY A 38 -5.20 1.81 -19.17
CA GLY A 38 -6.61 1.99 -19.50
C GLY A 38 -6.90 2.03 -20.99
N GLU A 39 -8.19 2.14 -21.28
CA GLU A 39 -8.77 2.12 -22.60
C GLU A 39 -10.03 2.98 -22.67
N ALA A 40 -10.41 3.43 -23.86
CA ALA A 40 -11.70 4.07 -24.10
C ALA A 40 -12.78 2.99 -24.29
N VAL A 41 -13.95 3.22 -23.68
CA VAL A 41 -15.16 2.37 -23.85
C VAL A 41 -16.32 3.25 -24.22
N THR A 42 -17.03 2.91 -25.32
CA THR A 42 -18.22 3.63 -25.77
C THR A 42 -19.48 2.90 -25.30
N LEU A 43 -20.36 3.60 -24.60
CA LEU A 43 -21.68 3.09 -24.22
C LEU A 43 -22.77 3.66 -25.15
N GLN A 44 -23.71 2.82 -25.52
CA GLN A 44 -24.82 3.17 -26.41
C GLN A 44 -26.13 2.48 -25.98
N GLY A 45 -27.26 3.08 -26.31
CA GLY A 45 -28.58 2.49 -26.09
C GLY A 45 -29.06 2.54 -24.64
N LEU A 46 -28.38 3.27 -23.77
CA LEU A 46 -28.82 3.46 -22.38
C LEU A 46 -29.89 4.55 -22.31
N PRO A 47 -30.88 4.41 -21.40
CA PRO A 47 -31.93 5.43 -21.26
C PRO A 47 -31.37 6.71 -20.65
N VAL A 48 -31.78 7.85 -21.21
CA VAL A 48 -31.53 9.17 -20.58
C VAL A 48 -32.28 9.22 -19.24
N LYS A 49 -31.60 9.70 -18.21
CA LYS A 49 -32.10 9.80 -16.84
C LYS A 49 -32.25 11.28 -16.43
N GLU A 50 -33.16 11.57 -15.52
CA GLU A 50 -33.20 12.86 -14.84
C GLU A 50 -32.49 12.75 -13.51
N LEU A 51 -31.52 13.64 -13.27
CA LEU A 51 -30.76 13.70 -12.04
C LEU A 51 -30.78 15.12 -11.46
N VAL A 52 -30.82 15.20 -10.15
CA VAL A 52 -30.62 16.44 -9.40
C VAL A 52 -29.15 16.52 -8.98
N TYR A 53 -28.38 17.38 -9.65
CA TYR A 53 -26.94 17.52 -9.37
C TYR A 53 -26.62 18.30 -8.09
N THR A 54 -27.56 19.16 -7.67
CA THR A 54 -27.40 19.96 -6.44
C THR A 54 -28.67 19.80 -5.61
N ALA A 55 -28.52 19.56 -4.32
CA ALA A 55 -29.63 19.39 -3.40
C ALA A 55 -30.58 20.60 -3.50
N GLY A 56 -31.88 20.34 -3.74
CA GLY A 56 -32.90 21.39 -3.95
C GLY A 56 -32.90 22.03 -5.34
N GLY A 57 -31.98 21.63 -6.24
CA GLY A 57 -31.95 22.10 -7.62
C GLY A 57 -33.00 21.43 -8.52
N PRO A 58 -33.21 21.92 -9.74
CA PRO A 58 -34.12 21.30 -10.71
C PRO A 58 -33.52 20.01 -11.28
N PRO A 59 -34.35 19.03 -11.67
CA PRO A 59 -33.90 17.88 -12.43
C PRO A 59 -33.26 18.29 -13.76
N THR A 60 -32.17 17.64 -14.12
CA THR A 60 -31.46 17.86 -15.39
C THR A 60 -31.32 16.52 -16.11
N LYS A 61 -31.56 16.52 -17.40
CA LYS A 61 -31.38 15.34 -18.25
C LYS A 61 -29.90 14.98 -18.31
N MET A 62 -29.58 13.73 -17.99
CA MET A 62 -28.25 13.14 -18.10
C MET A 62 -28.29 11.97 -19.08
N ASP A 63 -27.61 12.13 -20.20
CA ASP A 63 -27.38 11.07 -21.16
C ASP A 63 -26.18 10.21 -20.72
N PRO A 64 -26.37 8.93 -20.41
CA PRO A 64 -25.28 8.04 -20.02
C PRO A 64 -24.51 7.46 -21.20
N ASN A 65 -24.90 7.75 -22.45
CA ASN A 65 -24.24 7.26 -23.65
C ASN A 65 -23.03 8.15 -24.00
N GLY A 66 -22.00 7.54 -24.60
CA GLY A 66 -20.80 8.23 -25.00
C GLY A 66 -19.53 7.50 -24.59
N ASP A 67 -18.40 8.20 -24.71
CA ASP A 67 -17.07 7.63 -24.46
C ASP A 67 -16.66 7.81 -23.00
N PHE A 68 -16.15 6.74 -22.42
CA PHE A 68 -15.60 6.70 -21.07
C PHE A 68 -14.17 6.19 -21.12
N HIS A 69 -13.34 6.60 -20.17
CA HIS A 69 -12.04 5.99 -19.93
C HIS A 69 -12.13 5.02 -18.74
N THR A 70 -11.49 3.85 -18.85
CA THR A 70 -11.51 2.81 -17.82
C THR A 70 -10.19 2.06 -17.77
N GLY A 71 -9.88 1.42 -16.63
CA GLY A 71 -8.68 0.60 -16.49
C GLY A 71 -7.38 1.38 -16.31
N GLN A 72 -7.45 2.72 -16.15
CA GLN A 72 -6.32 3.55 -15.79
C GLN A 72 -5.95 3.38 -14.32
N MET A 73 -4.68 3.61 -13.98
CA MET A 73 -4.19 3.80 -12.63
C MET A 73 -3.65 5.22 -12.45
N TYR A 74 -3.55 5.67 -11.19
CA TYR A 74 -2.92 6.94 -10.83
C TYR A 74 -1.55 6.70 -10.21
N VAL A 75 -0.61 7.60 -10.49
CA VAL A 75 0.75 7.56 -9.92
C VAL A 75 1.14 8.95 -9.48
N GLN A 76 1.49 9.10 -8.20
CA GLN A 76 2.17 10.28 -7.65
C GLN A 76 3.67 9.98 -7.59
N TYR A 77 4.50 10.98 -7.84
CA TYR A 77 5.94 10.84 -7.66
C TYR A 77 6.56 12.07 -6.98
N ILE A 78 7.64 11.79 -6.26
CA ILE A 78 8.53 12.79 -5.69
C ILE A 78 9.94 12.40 -6.11
N LYS A 79 10.61 13.30 -6.85
CA LYS A 79 12.01 13.14 -7.25
C LYS A 79 12.89 14.07 -6.43
N LEU A 80 14.03 13.57 -6.03
CA LEU A 80 15.00 14.29 -5.23
C LEU A 80 15.96 15.11 -6.13
N THR A 81 16.46 16.22 -5.61
CA THR A 81 17.53 16.99 -6.28
C THR A 81 18.81 16.16 -6.39
N LYS A 82 19.12 15.35 -5.38
CA LYS A 82 20.30 14.47 -5.32
C LYS A 82 19.90 13.10 -4.78
N PRO A 83 19.33 12.21 -5.60
CA PRO A 83 19.02 10.86 -5.16
C PRO A 83 20.31 10.09 -4.86
N LYS A 84 20.28 9.25 -3.83
CA LYS A 84 21.36 8.31 -3.47
C LYS A 84 21.12 6.92 -4.04
N ALA A 85 19.87 6.60 -4.37
CA ALA A 85 19.51 5.35 -5.01
C ALA A 85 19.82 5.41 -6.51
N ARG A 86 20.24 4.28 -7.07
CA ARG A 86 20.51 4.15 -8.52
C ARG A 86 19.24 4.16 -9.35
N TYR A 87 18.14 3.72 -8.77
CA TYR A 87 16.86 3.51 -9.45
C TYR A 87 15.71 4.06 -8.59
N PRO A 88 14.64 4.58 -9.21
CA PRO A 88 13.45 4.99 -8.49
C PRO A 88 12.79 3.80 -7.80
N LEU A 89 12.09 4.07 -6.70
CA LEU A 89 11.33 3.11 -5.90
C LEU A 89 9.85 3.25 -6.19
N LEU A 90 9.21 2.16 -6.63
CA LEU A 90 7.77 2.10 -6.88
C LEU A 90 7.09 1.36 -5.73
N LEU A 91 6.10 1.98 -5.10
CA LEU A 91 5.35 1.44 -3.96
C LEU A 91 3.93 1.07 -4.39
N TRP A 92 3.60 -0.25 -4.36
CA TRP A 92 2.32 -0.80 -4.81
C TRP A 92 1.55 -1.42 -3.63
N HIS A 93 0.35 -0.92 -3.38
CA HIS A 93 -0.48 -1.27 -2.22
C HIS A 93 -1.21 -2.62 -2.36
N GLY A 94 -1.81 -3.07 -1.25
CA GLY A 94 -2.61 -4.29 -1.15
C GLY A 94 -4.07 -4.14 -1.57
N GLY A 95 -4.82 -5.24 -1.49
CA GLY A 95 -6.23 -5.31 -1.86
C GLY A 95 -7.14 -4.45 -0.97
N GLY A 96 -8.07 -3.69 -1.59
CA GLY A 96 -9.00 -2.83 -0.88
C GLY A 96 -8.36 -1.59 -0.23
N LEU A 97 -7.13 -1.25 -0.63
CA LEU A 97 -6.34 -0.09 -0.18
C LEU A 97 -5.92 0.77 -1.37
N THR A 98 -5.20 1.84 -1.09
CA THR A 98 -4.65 2.81 -2.04
C THR A 98 -3.20 3.15 -1.69
N GLY A 99 -2.58 4.06 -2.42
CA GLY A 99 -1.26 4.60 -2.12
C GLY A 99 -1.12 5.24 -0.73
N VAL A 100 -2.22 5.62 -0.10
CA VAL A 100 -2.25 6.11 1.30
C VAL A 100 -1.55 5.13 2.25
N THR A 101 -1.54 3.83 1.93
CA THR A 101 -0.79 2.79 2.67
C THR A 101 0.66 3.18 2.95
N TRP A 102 1.27 3.98 2.07
CA TRP A 102 2.69 4.35 2.12
C TRP A 102 2.94 5.76 2.63
N GLU A 103 1.91 6.64 2.63
CA GLU A 103 2.06 8.08 2.86
C GLU A 103 2.17 8.41 4.35
N THR A 104 1.08 8.28 5.10
CA THR A 104 1.01 8.57 6.53
C THR A 104 0.39 7.40 7.27
N LYS A 105 0.98 7.02 8.39
CA LYS A 105 0.43 5.97 9.25
C LYS A 105 -0.85 6.45 9.94
N PRO A 106 -1.75 5.54 10.34
CA PRO A 106 -3.03 5.92 10.94
C PRO A 106 -2.88 6.63 12.29
N ASP A 107 -1.74 6.53 12.95
CA ASP A 107 -1.37 7.27 14.16
C ASP A 107 -0.79 8.67 13.89
N GLY A 108 -0.79 9.11 12.62
CA GLY A 108 -0.28 10.40 12.18
C GLY A 108 1.24 10.45 11.98
N GLN A 109 1.96 9.36 12.21
CA GLN A 109 3.39 9.31 11.97
C GLN A 109 3.71 9.14 10.48
N PRO A 110 4.88 9.58 10.00
CA PRO A 110 5.32 9.37 8.62
C PRO A 110 5.31 7.90 8.22
N GLY A 111 4.88 7.62 6.98
CA GLY A 111 4.94 6.28 6.39
C GLY A 111 6.22 6.04 5.59
N TRP A 112 6.27 4.89 4.91
CA TRP A 112 7.46 4.47 4.16
C TRP A 112 7.80 5.37 2.97
N GLN A 113 6.85 6.10 2.41
CA GLN A 113 7.15 7.11 1.38
C GLN A 113 8.17 8.11 1.93
N MET A 114 7.92 8.67 3.11
CA MET A 114 8.83 9.62 3.75
C MET A 114 10.15 8.97 4.16
N TYR A 115 10.09 7.73 4.69
CA TYR A 115 11.29 6.98 5.06
C TYR A 115 12.25 6.82 3.87
N PHE A 116 11.76 6.34 2.73
CA PHE A 116 12.59 6.10 1.56
C PHE A 116 13.02 7.39 0.85
N LEU A 117 12.23 8.46 0.89
CA LEU A 117 12.69 9.79 0.45
C LEU A 117 13.89 10.25 1.27
N ASN A 118 13.84 10.13 2.60
CA ASN A 118 14.95 10.47 3.49
C ASN A 118 16.17 9.55 3.28
N ALA A 119 15.95 8.30 2.91
CA ALA A 119 17.01 7.36 2.54
C ALA A 119 17.66 7.66 1.17
N GLY A 120 17.06 8.58 0.39
CA GLY A 120 17.62 9.07 -0.87
C GLY A 120 17.05 8.41 -2.13
N HIS A 121 15.85 7.85 -2.07
CA HIS A 121 15.15 7.34 -3.23
C HIS A 121 14.23 8.38 -3.87
N ASP A 122 14.17 8.42 -5.20
CA ASP A 122 13.00 8.93 -5.90
C ASP A 122 11.85 7.94 -5.65
N VAL A 123 10.68 8.42 -5.23
CA VAL A 123 9.58 7.54 -4.83
C VAL A 123 8.35 7.78 -5.70
N TYR A 124 7.77 6.68 -6.18
CA TYR A 124 6.51 6.64 -6.92
C TYR A 124 5.48 5.85 -6.13
N VAL A 125 4.37 6.47 -5.78
CA VAL A 125 3.24 5.85 -5.07
C VAL A 125 2.06 5.73 -6.03
N SER A 126 1.52 4.53 -6.19
CA SER A 126 0.42 4.29 -7.11
C SER A 126 -0.90 3.99 -6.40
N ASP A 127 -2.00 4.41 -7.00
CA ASP A 127 -3.34 3.88 -6.78
C ASP A 127 -3.67 2.98 -7.96
N ALA A 128 -3.87 1.69 -7.70
CA ALA A 128 -4.19 0.70 -8.72
C ALA A 128 -5.51 1.03 -9.45
N VAL A 129 -5.79 0.30 -10.52
CA VAL A 129 -7.05 0.46 -11.26
C VAL A 129 -8.23 0.41 -10.31
N GLU A 130 -9.20 1.33 -10.48
CA GLU A 130 -10.41 1.55 -9.68
C GLU A 130 -10.20 2.02 -8.22
N ARG A 131 -8.95 2.19 -7.79
CA ARG A 131 -8.64 2.59 -6.42
C ARG A 131 -8.35 4.07 -6.30
N GLY A 132 -8.83 4.67 -5.23
CA GLY A 132 -8.48 6.04 -4.84
C GLY A 132 -8.50 7.03 -6.00
N ARG A 133 -7.38 7.66 -6.26
CA ARG A 133 -7.20 8.72 -7.29
C ARG A 133 -7.25 8.17 -8.73
N ALA A 134 -7.11 6.85 -8.94
CA ALA A 134 -7.33 6.23 -10.25
C ALA A 134 -8.79 6.36 -10.71
N SER A 135 -9.72 6.44 -9.75
CA SER A 135 -11.15 6.46 -9.98
C SER A 135 -11.65 5.19 -10.72
N TRP A 136 -12.92 5.07 -10.89
CA TRP A 136 -13.55 3.95 -11.58
C TRP A 136 -14.64 4.45 -12.53
N SER A 137 -14.90 3.67 -13.56
CA SER A 137 -15.90 3.98 -14.53
C SER A 137 -17.28 3.46 -14.11
N ARG A 138 -18.26 3.52 -15.00
CA ARG A 138 -19.65 3.18 -14.71
C ARG A 138 -19.82 1.72 -14.26
N TYR A 139 -20.67 1.56 -13.26
CA TYR A 139 -21.19 0.29 -12.79
C TYR A 139 -22.73 0.28 -12.98
N PRO A 140 -23.33 -0.79 -13.47
CA PRO A 140 -22.71 -2.08 -13.85
C PRO A 140 -22.27 -2.15 -15.33
N GLU A 141 -22.34 -1.08 -16.10
CA GLU A 141 -22.20 -1.12 -17.56
C GLU A 141 -20.76 -1.37 -18.01
N VAL A 142 -19.77 -0.83 -17.30
CA VAL A 142 -18.34 -0.99 -17.62
C VAL A 142 -17.67 -1.95 -16.63
N TYR A 143 -17.86 -1.71 -15.34
CA TYR A 143 -17.43 -2.64 -14.30
C TYR A 143 -18.57 -3.57 -13.94
N THR A 144 -18.41 -4.85 -14.30
CA THR A 144 -19.41 -5.88 -14.07
C THR A 144 -19.27 -6.51 -12.69
N GLY A 145 -20.39 -6.89 -12.09
CA GLY A 145 -20.43 -7.43 -10.74
C GLY A 145 -20.32 -6.35 -9.65
N GLU A 146 -20.67 -6.70 -8.44
CA GLU A 146 -20.58 -5.78 -7.30
C GLU A 146 -19.15 -5.67 -6.80
N PRO A 147 -18.71 -4.46 -6.39
CA PRO A 147 -17.42 -4.32 -5.74
C PRO A 147 -17.42 -4.96 -4.35
N VAL A 148 -16.31 -5.52 -3.96
CA VAL A 148 -16.08 -6.04 -2.61
C VAL A 148 -15.73 -4.89 -1.67
N PHE A 149 -16.47 -4.77 -0.58
CA PHE A 149 -16.21 -3.83 0.51
C PHE A 149 -15.66 -4.59 1.70
N ARG A 150 -14.63 -4.06 2.34
CA ARG A 150 -14.05 -4.65 3.53
C ARG A 150 -14.70 -4.06 4.79
N THR A 151 -15.23 -4.92 5.66
CA THR A 151 -15.71 -4.51 6.98
C THR A 151 -14.54 -4.26 7.95
N LYS A 152 -14.78 -3.47 9.00
CA LYS A 152 -13.81 -3.31 10.10
C LYS A 152 -13.44 -4.64 10.74
N LYS A 153 -14.43 -5.54 10.93
CA LYS A 153 -14.20 -6.89 11.46
C LYS A 153 -13.22 -7.67 10.58
N GLU A 154 -13.49 -7.71 9.27
CA GLU A 154 -12.62 -8.37 8.32
C GLU A 154 -11.20 -7.76 8.31
N ALA A 155 -11.08 -6.43 8.35
CA ALA A 155 -9.78 -5.77 8.42
C ALA A 155 -9.02 -6.14 9.71
N TRP A 156 -9.70 -6.18 10.85
CA TRP A 156 -9.10 -6.56 12.13
C TRP A 156 -8.52 -7.97 12.12
N GLU A 157 -9.30 -8.92 11.63
CA GLU A 157 -8.97 -10.34 11.64
C GLU A 157 -8.01 -10.70 10.47
N ALA A 158 -8.36 -10.35 9.23
CA ALA A 158 -7.54 -10.66 8.07
C ALA A 158 -6.18 -9.94 8.07
N PHE A 159 -6.05 -8.78 8.70
CA PHE A 159 -4.74 -8.11 8.82
C PHE A 159 -3.98 -8.54 10.08
N ARG A 160 -4.44 -9.59 10.77
CA ARG A 160 -3.80 -10.16 11.95
C ARG A 160 -3.53 -9.11 13.04
N ILE A 161 -4.46 -8.14 13.20
CA ILE A 161 -4.43 -7.21 14.32
C ILE A 161 -4.90 -7.92 15.58
N GLY A 162 -5.94 -8.73 15.46
CA GLY A 162 -6.41 -9.63 16.51
C GLY A 162 -6.86 -10.98 15.95
N PRO A 163 -7.05 -11.99 16.81
CA PRO A 163 -7.53 -13.31 16.42
C PRO A 163 -8.93 -13.26 15.80
N ASP A 164 -9.30 -14.29 15.07
CA ASP A 164 -10.67 -14.47 14.56
C ASP A 164 -11.69 -14.42 15.71
N GLY A 165 -12.78 -13.67 15.51
CA GLY A 165 -13.83 -13.45 16.50
C GLY A 165 -13.48 -12.44 17.61
N SER A 166 -12.34 -11.77 17.54
CA SER A 166 -11.88 -10.81 18.56
C SER A 166 -12.24 -9.34 18.29
N TYR A 167 -12.81 -9.05 17.12
CA TYR A 167 -13.31 -7.71 16.82
C TYR A 167 -14.60 -7.40 17.56
N ALA A 168 -14.72 -6.18 18.06
CA ALA A 168 -15.97 -5.62 18.57
C ALA A 168 -16.19 -4.21 18.02
N THR A 169 -17.45 -3.80 17.86
CA THR A 169 -17.80 -2.44 17.44
C THR A 169 -17.31 -1.42 18.46
N ASP A 170 -17.49 -1.71 19.74
CA ASP A 170 -16.90 -0.94 20.84
C ASP A 170 -15.39 -1.19 20.90
N PRO A 171 -14.55 -0.16 20.68
CA PRO A 171 -13.10 -0.30 20.71
C PRO A 171 -12.55 -0.90 22.02
N SER A 172 -13.18 -0.63 23.15
CA SER A 172 -12.76 -1.14 24.47
C SER A 172 -12.89 -2.66 24.63
N GLN A 173 -13.70 -3.30 23.78
CA GLN A 173 -13.95 -4.73 23.81
C GLN A 173 -13.10 -5.50 22.77
N ARG A 174 -12.35 -4.81 21.92
CA ARG A 174 -11.48 -5.44 20.92
C ARG A 174 -10.29 -6.13 21.59
N LYS A 175 -9.95 -7.33 21.14
CA LYS A 175 -8.80 -8.09 21.66
C LYS A 175 -7.77 -8.26 20.54
N ALA A 176 -6.65 -7.54 20.65
CA ALA A 176 -5.53 -7.69 19.74
C ALA A 176 -4.71 -8.94 20.07
N HIS A 177 -3.86 -9.38 19.13
CA HIS A 177 -2.79 -10.34 19.43
C HIS A 177 -1.86 -9.78 20.51
N SER A 178 -1.34 -10.66 21.37
CA SER A 178 -0.37 -10.25 22.39
C SER A 178 0.89 -9.68 21.74
N GLY A 179 1.33 -8.52 22.19
CA GLY A 179 2.51 -7.85 21.64
C GLY A 179 2.29 -7.16 20.29
N GLN A 180 1.04 -7.04 19.82
CA GLN A 180 0.69 -6.38 18.55
C GLN A 180 1.33 -4.99 18.41
N ARG A 181 1.95 -4.73 17.27
CA ARG A 181 2.63 -3.46 16.95
C ARG A 181 1.76 -2.46 16.17
N PHE A 182 0.65 -2.89 15.62
CA PHE A 182 -0.29 -1.96 14.99
C PHE A 182 -0.79 -0.93 16.02
N PRO A 183 -0.89 0.37 15.68
CA PRO A 183 -1.38 1.41 16.59
C PRO A 183 -2.88 1.24 16.85
N LEU A 184 -3.25 0.41 17.84
CA LEU A 184 -4.62 -0.07 18.10
C LEU A 184 -5.64 1.06 18.27
N THR A 185 -5.26 2.17 18.92
CA THR A 185 -6.12 3.34 19.11
C THR A 185 -6.45 4.07 17.79
N ALA A 186 -5.63 3.87 16.76
CA ALA A 186 -5.81 4.46 15.44
C ALA A 186 -6.49 3.49 14.43
N PHE A 187 -6.97 2.33 14.89
CA PHE A 187 -7.57 1.35 13.98
C PHE A 187 -8.79 1.90 13.22
N ASP A 188 -9.63 2.69 13.87
CA ASP A 188 -10.80 3.27 13.19
C ASP A 188 -10.41 4.31 12.14
N VAL A 189 -9.30 5.03 12.34
CA VAL A 189 -8.71 5.93 11.34
C VAL A 189 -8.16 5.11 10.16
N PHE A 190 -7.46 3.99 10.44
CA PHE A 190 -7.02 3.07 9.41
C PHE A 190 -8.17 2.51 8.56
N ALA A 191 -9.29 2.15 9.19
CA ALA A 191 -10.45 1.61 8.49
C ALA A 191 -11.05 2.60 7.46
N MET A 192 -10.82 3.91 7.61
CA MET A 192 -11.24 4.94 6.65
C MET A 192 -10.47 4.86 5.33
N GLN A 193 -9.32 4.16 5.28
CA GLN A 193 -8.53 3.97 4.06
C GLN A 193 -9.09 2.88 3.15
N SER A 194 -10.06 2.10 3.62
CA SER A 194 -10.66 1.02 2.83
C SER A 194 -11.45 1.57 1.64
N VAL A 195 -11.21 1.00 0.47
CA VAL A 195 -11.89 1.37 -0.77
C VAL A 195 -12.53 0.12 -1.41
N PRO A 196 -13.60 0.29 -2.20
CA PRO A 196 -14.19 -0.81 -2.95
C PRO A 196 -13.18 -1.43 -3.93
N ARG A 197 -13.36 -2.71 -4.23
CA ARG A 197 -12.50 -3.48 -5.13
C ARG A 197 -13.34 -4.38 -6.04
N TRP A 198 -13.07 -4.32 -7.35
CA TRP A 198 -13.59 -5.30 -8.31
C TRP A 198 -12.57 -6.41 -8.54
N VAL A 199 -12.90 -7.64 -8.15
CA VAL A 199 -12.02 -8.81 -8.30
C VAL A 199 -11.77 -9.12 -9.79
N SER A 200 -12.73 -8.80 -10.66
CA SER A 200 -12.66 -9.00 -12.12
C SER A 200 -11.62 -8.10 -12.82
N ASN A 201 -11.09 -7.06 -12.16
CA ASN A 201 -10.20 -6.09 -12.78
C ASN A 201 -8.70 -6.39 -12.59
N ASP A 202 -8.33 -7.55 -12.08
CA ASP A 202 -6.92 -7.91 -11.86
C ASP A 202 -6.11 -7.90 -13.17
N ALA A 203 -6.68 -8.31 -14.30
CA ALA A 203 -6.03 -8.23 -15.61
C ALA A 203 -5.76 -6.78 -16.06
N LYS A 204 -6.74 -5.88 -15.88
CA LYS A 204 -6.59 -4.45 -16.17
C LYS A 204 -5.53 -3.82 -15.26
N THR A 205 -5.54 -4.18 -13.99
CA THR A 205 -4.54 -3.73 -13.01
C THR A 205 -3.13 -4.18 -13.40
N GLN A 206 -2.95 -5.45 -13.82
CA GLN A 206 -1.66 -5.94 -14.29
C GLN A 206 -1.18 -5.18 -15.54
N ALA A 207 -2.07 -4.95 -16.49
CA ALA A 207 -1.74 -4.19 -17.70
C ALA A 207 -1.29 -2.75 -17.38
N ALA A 208 -1.97 -2.08 -16.44
CA ALA A 208 -1.62 -0.74 -16.00
C ALA A 208 -0.26 -0.72 -15.26
N TYR A 209 0.03 -1.70 -14.41
CA TYR A 209 1.34 -1.84 -13.77
C TYR A 209 2.45 -2.15 -14.79
N ASN A 210 2.21 -2.98 -15.79
CA ASN A 210 3.19 -3.22 -16.85
C ASN A 210 3.47 -1.93 -17.66
N ALA A 211 2.44 -1.12 -17.91
CA ALA A 211 2.61 0.19 -18.54
C ALA A 211 3.44 1.15 -17.67
N LEU A 212 3.24 1.12 -16.33
CA LEU A 212 4.04 1.90 -15.39
C LEU A 212 5.52 1.47 -15.43
N VAL A 213 5.79 0.16 -15.39
CA VAL A 213 7.15 -0.39 -15.53
C VAL A 213 7.77 0.04 -16.87
N ALA A 214 7.02 -0.03 -17.96
CA ALA A 214 7.51 0.40 -19.27
C ALA A 214 7.90 1.89 -19.30
N LYS A 215 7.15 2.75 -18.58
CA LYS A 215 7.35 4.20 -18.53
C LYS A 215 8.46 4.65 -17.59
N VAL A 216 8.59 4.02 -16.40
CA VAL A 216 9.42 4.56 -15.31
C VAL A 216 10.71 3.78 -15.10
N CYS A 217 10.71 2.45 -15.36
CA CYS A 217 11.87 1.61 -15.08
C CYS A 217 12.99 1.76 -16.13
N PRO A 218 14.28 1.58 -15.74
CA PRO A 218 14.74 0.69 -14.65
C PRO A 218 14.40 1.19 -13.25
N CYS A 219 13.86 0.27 -12.40
CA CYS A 219 13.31 0.62 -11.09
C CYS A 219 13.44 -0.54 -10.06
N VAL A 220 13.25 -0.21 -8.79
CA VAL A 220 12.98 -1.16 -7.71
C VAL A 220 11.49 -1.11 -7.38
N ILE A 221 10.87 -2.26 -7.16
CA ILE A 221 9.44 -2.35 -6.82
C ILE A 221 9.30 -2.89 -5.41
N VAL A 222 8.55 -2.20 -4.56
CA VAL A 222 8.11 -2.68 -3.24
C VAL A 222 6.60 -2.86 -3.30
N VAL A 223 6.15 -4.07 -3.01
CA VAL A 223 4.74 -4.44 -3.09
C VAL A 223 4.23 -4.95 -1.76
N HIS A 224 2.95 -4.74 -1.49
CA HIS A 224 2.27 -5.28 -0.32
C HIS A 224 1.09 -6.15 -0.71
N SER A 225 0.92 -7.30 -0.06
CA SER A 225 -0.29 -8.14 -0.12
C SER A 225 -0.68 -8.50 -1.56
N GLN A 226 -1.87 -8.10 -2.04
CA GLN A 226 -2.30 -8.30 -3.43
C GLN A 226 -1.34 -7.68 -4.44
N GLY A 227 -0.69 -6.57 -4.10
CA GLY A 227 0.35 -5.97 -4.94
C GLY A 227 1.48 -6.93 -5.27
N GLY A 228 1.72 -7.93 -4.41
CA GLY A 228 2.69 -9.01 -4.67
C GLY A 228 2.41 -9.76 -5.95
N ASN A 229 1.15 -10.14 -6.20
CA ASN A 229 0.78 -10.84 -7.44
C ASN A 229 1.18 -10.06 -8.68
N PHE A 230 0.91 -8.75 -8.66
CA PHE A 230 1.24 -7.85 -9.78
C PHE A 230 2.74 -7.60 -9.90
N GLY A 231 3.45 -7.46 -8.76
CA GLY A 231 4.88 -7.22 -8.74
C GLY A 231 5.70 -8.39 -9.28
N PHE A 232 5.40 -9.61 -8.87
CA PHE A 232 6.04 -10.80 -9.40
C PHE A 232 5.79 -10.96 -10.91
N ASN A 233 4.54 -10.77 -11.35
CA ASN A 233 4.21 -10.85 -12.77
C ASN A 233 4.86 -9.74 -13.59
N ALA A 234 4.98 -8.52 -13.05
CA ALA A 234 5.68 -7.44 -13.73
C ALA A 234 7.20 -7.71 -13.86
N ALA A 235 7.82 -8.33 -12.84
CA ALA A 235 9.21 -8.77 -12.91
C ALA A 235 9.40 -9.87 -13.97
N LEU A 236 8.49 -10.83 -14.05
CA LEU A 236 8.51 -11.87 -15.09
C LEU A 236 8.35 -11.28 -16.51
N ALA A 237 7.50 -10.26 -16.65
CA ALA A 237 7.22 -9.63 -17.94
C ALA A 237 8.36 -8.70 -18.42
N ALA A 238 9.12 -8.10 -17.50
CA ALA A 238 10.18 -7.14 -17.81
C ALA A 238 11.42 -7.30 -16.90
N PRO A 239 12.08 -8.47 -16.91
CA PRO A 239 13.18 -8.78 -15.99
C PRO A 239 14.43 -7.89 -16.22
N ASP A 240 14.59 -7.35 -17.39
CA ASP A 240 15.63 -6.37 -17.75
C ASP A 240 15.39 -4.99 -17.14
N LYS A 241 14.15 -4.63 -16.89
CA LYS A 241 13.73 -3.33 -16.33
C LYS A 241 13.60 -3.33 -14.82
N VAL A 242 13.08 -4.41 -14.22
CA VAL A 242 12.94 -4.54 -12.77
C VAL A 242 14.28 -4.92 -12.15
N LYS A 243 14.90 -3.98 -11.44
CA LYS A 243 16.26 -4.17 -10.86
C LYS A 243 16.25 -4.85 -9.51
N ALA A 244 15.14 -4.81 -8.82
CA ALA A 244 14.83 -5.63 -7.64
C ALA A 244 13.33 -5.60 -7.33
N LEU A 245 12.86 -6.64 -6.62
CA LEU A 245 11.49 -6.74 -6.11
C LEU A 245 11.52 -7.03 -4.62
N VAL A 246 10.82 -6.24 -3.83
CA VAL A 246 10.57 -6.50 -2.40
C VAL A 246 9.08 -6.79 -2.22
N ALA A 247 8.75 -8.00 -1.83
CA ALA A 247 7.38 -8.46 -1.59
C ALA A 247 7.12 -8.55 -0.08
N VAL A 248 6.35 -7.58 0.41
CA VAL A 248 5.96 -7.48 1.82
C VAL A 248 4.62 -8.19 2.00
N GLU A 249 4.59 -9.26 2.77
CA GLU A 249 3.38 -10.01 3.08
C GLU A 249 2.55 -10.39 1.81
N PRO A 250 3.17 -10.92 0.74
CA PRO A 250 2.47 -11.13 -0.53
C PRO A 250 1.33 -12.15 -0.38
N SER A 251 0.14 -11.81 -0.89
CA SER A 251 -1.02 -12.72 -0.84
C SER A 251 -0.97 -13.85 -1.89
N GLY A 252 0.04 -13.84 -2.75
CA GLY A 252 0.30 -14.86 -3.76
C GLY A 252 1.64 -14.63 -4.43
N ALA A 253 2.03 -15.62 -5.25
CA ALA A 253 3.25 -15.60 -6.05
C ALA A 253 3.03 -16.47 -7.30
N PRO A 254 3.86 -16.34 -8.36
CA PRO A 254 3.76 -17.20 -9.52
C PRO A 254 3.91 -18.68 -9.16
N PRO A 255 3.21 -19.59 -9.86
CA PRO A 255 3.37 -21.01 -9.66
C PRO A 255 4.76 -21.48 -10.15
N GLU A 256 5.19 -22.66 -9.70
CA GLU A 256 6.46 -23.27 -10.10
C GLU A 256 6.56 -23.54 -11.60
N THR A 257 5.40 -23.63 -12.29
CA THR A 257 5.31 -23.80 -13.74
C THR A 257 5.56 -22.51 -14.53
N ALA A 258 5.64 -21.35 -13.86
CA ALA A 258 6.02 -20.10 -14.51
C ALA A 258 7.49 -20.13 -14.97
N ASN A 259 7.85 -19.30 -15.93
CA ASN A 259 9.24 -19.19 -16.40
C ASN A 259 10.11 -18.47 -15.37
N LEU A 260 10.40 -19.11 -14.24
CA LEU A 260 11.20 -18.56 -13.16
C LEU A 260 12.64 -18.27 -13.58
N ALA A 261 13.15 -18.96 -14.59
CA ALA A 261 14.49 -18.71 -15.13
C ALA A 261 14.67 -17.27 -15.64
N ALA A 262 13.59 -16.64 -16.12
CA ALA A 262 13.63 -15.26 -16.59
C ALA A 262 14.00 -14.25 -15.48
N VAL A 263 13.67 -14.55 -14.24
CA VAL A 263 13.88 -13.65 -13.09
C VAL A 263 14.96 -14.13 -12.11
N LYS A 264 15.69 -15.18 -12.45
CA LYS A 264 16.70 -15.75 -11.53
C LYS A 264 17.79 -14.74 -11.12
N ASP A 265 18.12 -13.81 -12.01
CA ASP A 265 19.13 -12.79 -11.79
C ASP A 265 18.57 -11.47 -11.22
N VAL A 266 17.25 -11.32 -11.14
CA VAL A 266 16.59 -10.19 -10.49
C VAL A 266 16.61 -10.41 -8.97
N PRO A 267 17.29 -9.59 -8.18
CA PRO A 267 17.26 -9.71 -6.71
C PRO A 267 15.84 -9.56 -6.18
N GLN A 268 15.42 -10.49 -5.34
CA GLN A 268 14.09 -10.48 -4.74
C GLN A 268 14.18 -10.69 -3.24
N LEU A 269 13.35 -9.97 -2.50
CA LEU A 269 13.20 -10.11 -1.05
C LEU A 269 11.73 -10.38 -0.73
N ILE A 270 11.47 -11.42 0.05
CA ILE A 270 10.15 -11.71 0.60
C ILE A 270 10.20 -11.47 2.10
N VAL A 271 9.30 -10.60 2.62
CA VAL A 271 9.25 -10.23 4.04
C VAL A 271 7.92 -10.66 4.64
N TRP A 272 7.99 -11.38 5.75
CA TRP A 272 6.82 -11.82 6.51
C TRP A 272 6.89 -11.35 7.96
N GLY A 273 5.75 -10.91 8.48
CA GLY A 273 5.56 -10.55 9.89
C GLY A 273 5.21 -11.74 10.77
N ASP A 274 4.55 -11.43 11.87
CA ASP A 274 4.15 -12.38 12.92
C ASP A 274 2.71 -12.88 12.73
N PHE A 275 2.29 -13.80 13.59
CA PHE A 275 0.93 -14.36 13.67
C PHE A 275 0.44 -15.13 12.44
N VAL A 276 1.30 -15.44 11.46
CA VAL A 276 0.91 -16.17 10.23
C VAL A 276 0.32 -17.53 10.58
N ALA A 277 0.94 -18.28 11.48
CA ALA A 277 0.49 -19.61 11.92
C ALA A 277 -0.82 -19.57 12.71
N GLN A 278 -1.23 -18.41 13.22
CA GLN A 278 -2.46 -18.20 13.97
C GLN A 278 -3.66 -17.82 13.08
N SER A 279 -3.43 -17.68 11.77
CA SER A 279 -4.45 -17.35 10.77
C SER A 279 -4.52 -18.44 9.71
N GLU A 280 -5.68 -19.11 9.60
CA GLU A 280 -5.91 -20.12 8.57
C GLU A 280 -5.73 -19.54 7.16
N LEU A 281 -6.26 -18.32 6.93
CA LEU A 281 -6.11 -17.58 5.68
C LEU A 281 -4.64 -17.43 5.31
N TRP A 282 -3.83 -16.87 6.22
CA TRP A 282 -2.43 -16.56 5.93
C TRP A 282 -1.53 -17.78 5.91
N THR A 283 -1.83 -18.81 6.70
CA THR A 283 -1.19 -20.12 6.58
C THR A 283 -1.39 -20.71 5.17
N LYS A 284 -2.56 -20.50 4.56
CA LYS A 284 -2.84 -20.94 3.20
C LYS A 284 -2.14 -20.06 2.15
N LEU A 285 -2.27 -18.72 2.25
CA LEU A 285 -1.76 -17.78 1.25
C LEU A 285 -0.22 -17.73 1.22
N SER A 286 0.44 -17.82 2.38
CA SER A 286 1.91 -17.82 2.46
C SER A 286 2.58 -18.99 1.76
N LYS A 287 1.86 -20.10 1.54
CA LYS A 287 2.38 -21.27 0.81
C LYS A 287 2.82 -20.92 -0.61
N ALA A 288 2.11 -20.03 -1.30
CA ALA A 288 2.46 -19.62 -2.67
C ALA A 288 3.86 -18.97 -2.71
N SER A 289 4.09 -17.99 -1.84
CA SER A 289 5.40 -17.31 -1.77
C SER A 289 6.51 -18.22 -1.23
N THR A 290 6.18 -19.15 -0.32
CA THR A 290 7.13 -20.14 0.18
C THR A 290 7.57 -21.10 -0.93
N ASN A 291 6.64 -21.61 -1.74
CA ASN A 291 6.94 -22.48 -2.87
C ASN A 291 7.74 -21.75 -3.93
N TYR A 292 7.33 -20.53 -4.27
CA TYR A 292 8.05 -19.66 -5.20
C TYR A 292 9.49 -19.43 -4.76
N HIS A 293 9.70 -19.05 -3.49
CA HIS A 293 11.04 -18.87 -2.92
C HIS A 293 11.89 -20.12 -3.07
N LYS A 294 11.35 -21.30 -2.67
CA LYS A 294 12.06 -22.58 -2.77
C LYS A 294 12.43 -22.93 -4.21
N ALA A 295 11.47 -22.78 -5.15
CA ALA A 295 11.68 -23.10 -6.54
C ALA A 295 12.74 -22.18 -7.17
N LEU A 296 12.67 -20.86 -6.92
CA LEU A 296 13.64 -19.91 -7.46
C LEU A 296 15.03 -20.12 -6.83
N ALA A 297 15.12 -20.36 -5.52
CA ALA A 297 16.39 -20.65 -4.85
C ALA A 297 17.03 -21.94 -5.36
N ALA A 298 16.25 -23.00 -5.60
CA ALA A 298 16.74 -24.26 -6.16
C ALA A 298 17.36 -24.11 -7.56
N MET A 299 16.97 -23.08 -8.32
CA MET A 299 17.56 -22.75 -9.61
C MET A 299 18.81 -21.84 -9.51
N GLY A 300 19.26 -21.52 -8.29
CA GLY A 300 20.31 -20.53 -8.04
C GLY A 300 19.86 -19.07 -8.24
N GLY A 301 18.56 -18.80 -8.13
CA GLY A 301 18.01 -17.47 -8.23
C GLY A 301 18.34 -16.59 -7.01
N LYS A 302 18.40 -15.28 -7.24
CA LYS A 302 18.73 -14.27 -6.21
C LYS A 302 17.47 -13.92 -5.41
N VAL A 303 17.05 -14.81 -4.50
CA VAL A 303 15.88 -14.62 -3.66
C VAL A 303 16.21 -14.81 -2.19
N ASP A 304 15.84 -13.81 -1.38
CA ASP A 304 16.03 -13.82 0.06
C ASP A 304 14.67 -13.86 0.78
N TRP A 305 14.68 -14.37 2.02
CA TRP A 305 13.52 -14.46 2.88
C TRP A 305 13.82 -13.83 4.24
N ILE A 306 12.96 -12.95 4.69
CA ILE A 306 12.98 -12.40 6.04
C ILE A 306 11.66 -12.74 6.74
N SER A 307 11.77 -13.53 7.82
CA SER A 307 10.75 -13.61 8.86
C SER A 307 11.13 -12.59 9.94
N LEU A 308 10.26 -11.61 10.22
CA LEU A 308 10.55 -10.58 11.21
C LEU A 308 10.79 -11.15 12.62
N PRO A 309 10.03 -12.16 13.10
CA PRO A 309 10.32 -12.81 14.37
C PRO A 309 11.74 -13.39 14.46
N ASP A 310 12.27 -13.95 13.36
CA ASP A 310 13.64 -14.48 13.32
C ASP A 310 14.71 -13.37 13.38
N LYS A 311 14.31 -12.13 13.16
CA LYS A 311 15.16 -10.93 13.32
C LYS A 311 14.94 -10.22 14.68
N GLY A 312 14.17 -10.84 15.59
CA GLY A 312 13.83 -10.24 16.88
C GLY A 312 12.75 -9.15 16.81
N LEU A 313 12.12 -8.95 15.63
CA LEU A 313 11.00 -8.03 15.45
C LEU A 313 9.69 -8.81 15.53
N THR A 314 9.04 -8.76 16.68
CA THR A 314 7.79 -9.49 16.97
C THR A 314 6.60 -8.56 17.08
N GLY A 315 5.39 -9.12 16.90
CA GLY A 315 4.13 -8.41 17.05
C GLY A 315 3.68 -7.67 15.79
N ASN A 316 4.36 -7.85 14.68
CA ASN A 316 4.01 -7.23 13.39
C ASN A 316 2.94 -8.05 12.68
N GLY A 317 1.74 -7.51 12.49
CA GLY A 317 0.66 -8.15 11.75
C GLY A 317 0.87 -8.07 10.23
N HIS A 318 -0.23 -7.95 9.48
CA HIS A 318 -0.15 -7.87 8.01
C HIS A 318 0.27 -6.48 7.48
N MET A 319 0.07 -5.44 8.28
CA MET A 319 0.31 -4.04 7.85
C MET A 319 1.66 -3.51 8.37
N LEU A 320 2.77 -4.19 8.03
CA LEU A 320 4.12 -3.91 8.55
C LEU A 320 4.51 -2.43 8.43
N MET A 321 4.08 -1.77 7.35
CA MET A 321 4.38 -0.37 7.06
C MET A 321 3.58 0.61 7.95
N MET A 322 2.57 0.13 8.66
CA MET A 322 1.73 0.94 9.55
C MET A 322 2.01 0.69 11.05
N ASP A 323 2.82 -0.32 11.36
CA ASP A 323 3.17 -0.67 12.72
C ASP A 323 4.01 0.41 13.41
N THR A 324 4.00 0.45 14.75
CA THR A 324 4.74 1.43 15.53
C THR A 324 6.26 1.31 15.35
N ASN A 325 6.75 0.13 14.95
CA ASN A 325 8.15 -0.16 14.62
C ASN A 325 8.40 -0.28 13.10
N SER A 326 7.53 0.30 12.26
CA SER A 326 7.61 0.19 10.80
C SER A 326 8.95 0.66 10.22
N ASP A 327 9.60 1.64 10.84
CA ASP A 327 10.90 2.15 10.39
C ASP A 327 12.01 1.12 10.55
N GLN A 328 11.95 0.26 11.59
CA GLN A 328 12.90 -0.85 11.76
C GLN A 328 12.74 -1.88 10.65
N VAL A 329 11.51 -2.12 10.19
CA VAL A 329 11.25 -2.99 9.04
C VAL A 329 11.75 -2.36 7.74
N ALA A 330 11.51 -1.07 7.55
CA ALA A 330 12.01 -0.31 6.40
C ALA A 330 13.54 -0.30 6.37
N GLU A 331 14.21 -0.20 7.53
CA GLU A 331 15.67 -0.25 7.66
C GLU A 331 16.24 -1.60 7.21
N LEU A 332 15.59 -2.72 7.56
CA LEU A 332 15.99 -4.04 7.05
C LEU A 332 15.90 -4.11 5.51
N ILE A 333 14.83 -3.58 4.94
CA ILE A 333 14.64 -3.50 3.49
C ILE A 333 15.69 -2.59 2.85
N GLN A 334 15.92 -1.43 3.43
CA GLN A 334 16.93 -0.47 2.95
C GLN A 334 18.34 -1.06 3.00
N LYS A 335 18.68 -1.73 4.11
CA LYS A 335 19.97 -2.43 4.24
C LYS A 335 20.12 -3.51 3.16
N TRP A 336 19.07 -4.31 2.94
CA TRP A 336 19.08 -5.33 1.87
C TRP A 336 19.31 -4.69 0.49
N MET A 337 18.65 -3.59 0.18
CA MET A 337 18.88 -2.86 -1.07
C MET A 337 20.31 -2.35 -1.20
N THR A 338 20.89 -1.84 -0.12
CA THR A 338 22.29 -1.40 -0.07
C THR A 338 23.26 -2.56 -0.32
N ASP A 339 23.06 -3.68 0.38
CA ASP A 339 23.90 -4.89 0.24
C ASP A 339 23.82 -5.48 -1.19
N ARG A 340 22.76 -5.20 -1.94
CA ARG A 340 22.57 -5.60 -3.35
C ARG A 340 23.10 -4.59 -4.35
N GLY A 341 23.74 -3.50 -3.90
CA GLY A 341 24.35 -2.49 -4.76
C GLY A 341 23.33 -1.61 -5.48
N LEU A 342 22.11 -1.45 -4.93
CA LEU A 342 21.06 -0.62 -5.49
C LEU A 342 21.17 0.86 -5.08
N MET A 343 22.12 1.18 -4.17
CA MET A 343 22.50 2.54 -3.81
C MET A 343 23.76 2.97 -4.58
N GLN A 344 23.98 4.29 -4.71
CA GLN A 344 25.17 4.88 -5.33
C GLN A 344 26.35 4.90 -4.37
#